data_3d58031992b8980381c5f5093b947d2e
#
_entry.id   3d58031992b8980381c5f5093b947d2e
#
_cell.length_a   1.000
_cell.length_b   1.000
_cell.length_c   1.000
_cell.angle_alpha   90.00
_cell.angle_beta   90.00
_cell.angle_gamma   90.00
#
_symmetry.space_group_name_H-M   'P 1'
#
loop_
_entity.id
_entity.type
_entity.pdbx_description
1 polymer ?
#
loop_
_entity_poly.entity_id
_entity_poly.type
_entity_poly.pdbx_seq_one_letter_code
_entity_poly.pdbx_strand_id
1 'polypeptide(L)'
;MNDVLTLSDHITLLPVLHGSGDFALEVRGRIHRGDYDCVAVPLPPAFEEAVEEAVDLLPRIHVVAQREGGVSDDVSAYTLVPIDPCQPVITALREARALGIETAFIDLEVQDFRTDSLVHPDPFALKEVPLERFAAALVPALPAPEEDSQRDRRIRWMAHQLHLLELEYDRILMVCPVQDWPWIRDAYRRRLPPPESDGPV
;
A
#
# COMPACT_ATOMS: atom_id res chain seq x y z
N MET A 1 -0.47 -17.39 19.41
CA MET A 1 -1.60 -16.59 18.91
C MET A 1 -1.05 -15.92 17.66
N ASN A 2 -1.46 -16.36 16.47
CA ASN A 2 -0.93 -15.77 15.23
C ASN A 2 -1.28 -14.28 15.23
N ASP A 3 -0.29 -13.45 14.98
CA ASP A 3 -0.48 -12.01 14.80
C ASP A 3 -1.50 -11.78 13.66
N VAL A 4 -2.51 -10.95 13.90
CA VAL A 4 -3.57 -10.66 12.92
C VAL A 4 -3.01 -10.07 11.63
N LEU A 5 -1.83 -9.48 11.70
CA LEU A 5 -1.11 -8.88 10.58
C LEU A 5 -0.27 -9.89 9.78
N THR A 6 -0.01 -11.08 10.33
CA THR A 6 0.75 -12.12 9.63
C THR A 6 -0.11 -12.75 8.54
N LEU A 7 0.34 -12.66 7.30
CA LEU A 7 -0.31 -13.26 6.14
C LEU A 7 0.20 -14.69 5.91
N SER A 8 1.50 -14.86 5.87
CA SER A 8 2.24 -16.13 5.75
C SER A 8 3.48 -16.10 6.66
N ASP A 9 4.31 -17.13 6.59
CA ASP A 9 5.59 -17.16 7.32
C ASP A 9 6.59 -16.09 6.78
N HIS A 10 6.35 -15.61 5.54
CA HIS A 10 7.20 -14.65 4.86
C HIS A 10 6.61 -13.23 4.83
N ILE A 11 5.29 -13.06 4.94
CA ILE A 11 4.63 -11.78 4.70
C ILE A 11 3.91 -11.24 5.94
N THR A 12 4.22 -9.99 6.28
CA THR A 12 3.46 -9.18 7.25
C THR A 12 2.70 -8.08 6.49
N LEU A 13 1.38 -8.00 6.69
CA LEU A 13 0.56 -6.88 6.19
C LEU A 13 0.49 -5.79 7.25
N LEU A 14 0.86 -4.58 6.89
CA LEU A 14 0.79 -3.41 7.77
C LEU A 14 -0.30 -2.44 7.27
N PRO A 15 -1.52 -2.52 7.82
CA PRO A 15 -2.62 -1.64 7.43
C PRO A 15 -2.37 -0.22 7.90
N VAL A 16 -2.55 0.75 7.00
CA VAL A 16 -2.29 2.17 7.28
C VAL A 16 -3.45 3.06 6.82
N LEU A 17 -3.56 4.23 7.44
CA LEU A 17 -4.36 5.34 6.95
C LEU A 17 -3.43 6.38 6.32
N HIS A 18 -3.69 6.68 5.04
CA HIS A 18 -2.92 7.67 4.30
C HIS A 18 -3.04 9.06 4.96
N GLY A 19 -1.98 9.86 4.87
CA GLY A 19 -1.94 11.20 5.44
C GLY A 19 -1.83 11.25 6.97
N SER A 20 -1.59 10.12 7.64
CA SER A 20 -1.49 10.06 9.10
C SER A 20 -0.04 9.90 9.57
N GLY A 21 0.46 10.93 10.27
CA GLY A 21 1.79 10.88 10.90
C GLY A 21 1.91 9.80 11.99
N ASP A 22 0.83 9.45 12.70
CA ASP A 22 0.85 8.37 13.70
C ASP A 22 1.09 7.01 13.01
N PHE A 23 0.46 6.77 11.85
CA PHE A 23 0.74 5.59 11.05
C PHE A 23 2.12 5.61 10.40
N ALA A 24 2.62 6.78 9.99
CA ALA A 24 4.00 6.91 9.50
C ALA A 24 5.03 6.51 10.58
N LEU A 25 4.80 6.92 11.83
CA LEU A 25 5.64 6.51 12.96
C LEU A 25 5.56 5.00 13.24
N GLU A 26 4.37 4.40 13.10
CA GLU A 26 4.18 2.95 13.28
C GLU A 26 4.91 2.17 12.19
N VAL A 27 4.81 2.59 10.91
CA VAL A 27 5.54 2.02 9.78
C VAL A 27 7.04 2.06 10.03
N ARG A 28 7.57 3.24 10.38
CA ARG A 28 8.99 3.41 10.71
C ARG A 28 9.41 2.46 11.83
N GLY A 29 8.64 2.45 12.93
CA GLY A 29 8.93 1.57 14.05
C GLY A 29 8.91 0.09 13.68
N ARG A 30 8.02 -0.34 12.79
CA ARG A 30 7.92 -1.73 12.32
C ARG A 30 9.12 -2.10 11.46
N ILE A 31 9.53 -1.26 10.51
CA ILE A 31 10.70 -1.48 9.66
C ILE A 31 11.98 -1.59 10.50
N HIS A 32 12.18 -0.66 11.45
CA HIS A 32 13.39 -0.67 12.28
C HIS A 32 13.48 -1.82 13.32
N ARG A 33 12.33 -2.39 13.71
CA ARG A 33 12.29 -3.54 14.65
C ARG A 33 12.24 -4.89 13.93
N GLY A 34 11.82 -4.88 12.67
CA GLY A 34 11.76 -6.09 11.84
C GLY A 34 13.10 -6.36 11.16
N ASP A 35 13.16 -7.51 10.53
CA ASP A 35 14.33 -7.95 9.75
C ASP A 35 13.80 -8.29 8.34
N TYR A 36 13.28 -7.24 7.69
CA TYR A 36 12.69 -7.33 6.36
C TYR A 36 13.75 -7.19 5.29
N ASP A 37 13.61 -7.95 4.21
CA ASP A 37 14.44 -7.86 3.02
C ASP A 37 13.71 -7.24 1.83
N CYS A 38 12.37 -7.11 1.93
CA CYS A 38 11.55 -6.39 0.95
C CYS A 38 10.44 -5.58 1.64
N VAL A 39 10.20 -4.36 1.16
CA VAL A 39 9.06 -3.52 1.52
C VAL A 39 8.19 -3.31 0.29
N ALA A 40 6.99 -3.91 0.31
CA ALA A 40 6.01 -3.77 -0.76
C ALA A 40 5.04 -2.61 -0.47
N VAL A 41 4.75 -1.81 -1.49
CA VAL A 41 3.88 -0.62 -1.39
C VAL A 41 2.73 -0.66 -2.41
N PRO A 42 1.54 -0.09 -2.06
CA PRO A 42 0.37 -0.06 -2.92
C PRO A 42 0.44 1.11 -3.90
N LEU A 43 1.49 1.15 -4.66
CA LEU A 43 1.71 2.07 -5.78
C LEU A 43 2.00 1.26 -7.04
N PRO A 44 1.51 1.70 -8.20
CA PRO A 44 1.82 1.07 -9.47
C PRO A 44 3.30 1.24 -9.86
N PRO A 45 3.89 0.27 -10.59
CA PRO A 45 5.28 0.34 -11.05
C PRO A 45 5.62 1.59 -11.87
N ALA A 46 4.67 2.15 -12.63
CA ALA A 46 4.90 3.38 -13.40
C ALA A 46 5.25 4.60 -12.55
N PHE A 47 4.98 4.58 -11.25
CA PHE A 47 5.34 5.65 -10.32
C PHE A 47 6.73 5.47 -9.69
N GLU A 48 7.36 4.30 -9.82
CA GLU A 48 8.54 3.91 -9.06
C GLU A 48 9.67 4.93 -9.18
N GLU A 49 10.18 5.16 -10.39
CA GLU A 49 11.31 6.08 -10.65
C GLU A 49 11.03 7.49 -10.10
N ALA A 50 9.88 8.06 -10.44
CA ALA A 50 9.56 9.43 -10.05
C ALA A 50 9.31 9.59 -8.54
N VAL A 51 8.72 8.57 -7.89
CA VAL A 51 8.47 8.57 -6.44
C VAL A 51 9.79 8.40 -5.70
N GLU A 52 10.67 7.50 -6.12
CA GLU A 52 11.98 7.30 -5.50
C GLU A 52 12.86 8.55 -5.59
N GLU A 53 12.92 9.20 -6.75
CA GLU A 53 13.62 10.48 -6.90
C GLU A 53 13.05 11.56 -5.97
N ALA A 54 11.73 11.64 -5.85
CA ALA A 54 11.08 12.63 -4.99
C ALA A 54 11.27 12.33 -3.50
N VAL A 55 11.35 11.05 -3.10
CA VAL A 55 11.68 10.63 -1.72
C VAL A 55 13.07 11.09 -1.30
N ASP A 56 14.05 11.07 -2.22
CA ASP A 56 15.41 11.55 -1.95
C ASP A 56 15.48 13.05 -1.66
N LEU A 57 14.50 13.81 -2.12
CA LEU A 57 14.42 15.26 -1.91
C LEU A 57 13.76 15.66 -0.58
N LEU A 58 13.24 14.70 0.20
CA LEU A 58 12.69 14.98 1.53
C LEU A 58 13.77 15.60 2.46
N PRO A 59 13.42 16.57 3.31
CA PRO A 59 12.06 16.95 3.78
C PRO A 59 11.30 17.94 2.89
N ARG A 60 11.77 18.23 1.68
CA ARG A 60 11.06 19.10 0.75
C ARG A 60 9.84 18.35 0.22
N ILE A 61 8.64 18.89 0.45
CA ILE A 61 7.38 18.27 0.02
C ILE A 61 7.23 18.41 -1.50
N HIS A 62 6.85 17.32 -2.15
CA HIS A 62 6.64 17.22 -3.59
C HIS A 62 5.31 16.53 -3.89
N VAL A 63 4.91 16.60 -5.15
CA VAL A 63 3.81 15.80 -5.70
C VAL A 63 4.32 15.18 -7.00
N VAL A 64 4.25 13.87 -7.08
CA VAL A 64 4.43 13.15 -8.35
C VAL A 64 3.09 13.10 -9.04
N ALA A 65 3.05 13.51 -10.32
CA ALA A 65 1.85 13.58 -11.13
C ALA A 65 2.01 12.75 -12.39
N GLN A 66 1.12 11.81 -12.62
CA GLN A 66 1.04 11.04 -13.85
C GLN A 66 -0.21 11.45 -14.62
N ARG A 67 -0.06 11.74 -15.91
CA ARG A 67 -1.19 12.06 -16.76
C ARG A 67 -1.98 10.79 -17.07
N GLU A 68 -3.29 10.82 -16.84
CA GLU A 68 -4.19 9.74 -17.20
C GLU A 68 -4.33 9.64 -18.73
N GLY A 69 -4.23 8.41 -19.25
CA GLY A 69 -4.51 8.13 -20.67
C GLY A 69 -6.02 8.14 -20.96
N GLY A 70 -6.39 8.46 -22.21
CA GLY A 70 -7.79 8.30 -22.68
C GLY A 70 -8.75 9.46 -22.41
N VAL A 71 -8.30 10.54 -21.76
CA VAL A 71 -9.08 11.78 -21.66
C VAL A 71 -8.97 12.55 -22.97
N SER A 72 -10.08 13.15 -23.46
CA SER A 72 -10.08 13.93 -24.69
C SER A 72 -9.04 15.07 -24.64
N ASP A 73 -8.54 15.52 -25.79
CA ASP A 73 -7.50 16.57 -25.89
C ASP A 73 -7.81 17.86 -25.10
N ASP A 74 -9.07 18.07 -24.74
CA ASP A 74 -9.52 19.26 -24.01
C ASP A 74 -9.54 19.11 -22.48
N VAL A 75 -9.39 17.88 -21.92
CA VAL A 75 -9.42 17.63 -20.48
C VAL A 75 -8.25 16.70 -20.10
N SER A 76 -7.33 17.19 -19.29
CA SER A 76 -6.25 16.39 -18.72
C SER A 76 -6.62 15.98 -17.29
N ALA A 77 -6.73 14.68 -17.03
CA ALA A 77 -6.79 14.12 -15.69
C ALA A 77 -5.38 13.69 -15.24
N TYR A 78 -5.12 13.78 -13.94
CA TYR A 78 -3.85 13.38 -13.36
C TYR A 78 -4.09 12.57 -12.10
N THR A 79 -3.38 11.46 -11.97
CA THR A 79 -3.21 10.77 -10.68
C THR A 79 -2.04 11.42 -9.95
N LEU A 80 -2.26 11.74 -8.67
CA LEU A 80 -1.31 12.49 -7.85
C LEU A 80 -0.85 11.64 -6.67
N VAL A 81 0.47 11.55 -6.45
CA VAL A 81 1.08 10.94 -5.28
C VAL A 81 1.77 12.03 -4.46
N PRO A 82 1.23 12.39 -3.26
CA PRO A 82 1.88 13.35 -2.39
C PRO A 82 3.10 12.72 -1.71
N ILE A 83 4.26 13.37 -1.84
CA ILE A 83 5.52 12.96 -1.24
C ILE A 83 5.78 13.86 -0.02
N ASP A 84 5.32 13.41 1.13
CA ASP A 84 5.53 14.08 2.40
C ASP A 84 5.79 13.06 3.54
N PRO A 85 6.50 13.46 4.62
CA PRO A 85 6.89 12.54 5.70
C PRO A 85 5.73 12.04 6.58
N CYS A 86 4.50 12.58 6.42
CA CYS A 86 3.32 12.10 7.12
C CYS A 86 2.59 10.99 6.34
N GLN A 87 3.01 10.70 5.11
CA GLN A 87 2.48 9.59 4.33
C GLN A 87 3.16 8.28 4.74
N PRO A 88 2.40 7.29 5.26
CA PRO A 88 2.99 6.02 5.71
C PRO A 88 3.73 5.27 4.61
N VAL A 89 3.20 5.29 3.37
CA VAL A 89 3.84 4.65 2.20
C VAL A 89 5.17 5.33 1.87
N ILE A 90 5.22 6.65 1.88
CA ILE A 90 6.45 7.42 1.62
C ILE A 90 7.47 7.21 2.75
N THR A 91 7.01 7.13 3.99
CA THR A 91 7.87 6.74 5.12
C THR A 91 8.44 5.34 4.92
N ALA A 92 7.64 4.39 4.45
CA ALA A 92 8.11 3.03 4.18
C ALA A 92 9.24 3.01 3.15
N LEU A 93 9.07 3.68 2.02
CA LEU A 93 10.08 3.79 0.97
C LEU A 93 11.36 4.46 1.48
N ARG A 94 11.22 5.57 2.20
CA ARG A 94 12.35 6.29 2.78
C ARG A 94 13.16 5.45 3.77
N GLU A 95 12.48 4.77 4.69
CA GLU A 95 13.15 3.95 5.71
C GLU A 95 13.75 2.67 5.10
N ALA A 96 13.07 2.04 4.13
CA ALA A 96 13.62 0.91 3.37
C ALA A 96 14.93 1.31 2.68
N ARG A 97 14.93 2.42 1.95
CA ARG A 97 16.10 2.94 1.26
C ARG A 97 17.25 3.28 2.22
N ALA A 98 16.95 3.88 3.37
CA ALA A 98 17.96 4.21 4.39
C ALA A 98 18.62 2.96 4.99
N LEU A 99 17.94 1.83 5.01
CA LEU A 99 18.42 0.56 5.56
C LEU A 99 18.93 -0.41 4.46
N GLY A 100 18.83 -0.04 3.18
CA GLY A 100 19.23 -0.91 2.06
C GLY A 100 18.31 -2.12 1.89
N ILE A 101 17.02 -1.95 2.24
CA ILE A 101 15.96 -2.95 2.01
C ILE A 101 15.36 -2.70 0.63
N GLU A 102 15.16 -3.76 -0.15
CA GLU A 102 14.53 -3.67 -1.47
C GLU A 102 13.08 -3.18 -1.38
N THR A 103 12.65 -2.45 -2.39
CA THR A 103 11.28 -1.92 -2.49
C THR A 103 10.55 -2.53 -3.68
N ALA A 104 9.25 -2.78 -3.53
CA ALA A 104 8.41 -3.32 -4.60
C ALA A 104 7.11 -2.51 -4.73
N PHE A 105 6.87 -1.98 -5.92
CA PHE A 105 5.65 -1.26 -6.28
C PHE A 105 4.68 -2.25 -6.89
N ILE A 106 3.65 -2.65 -6.13
CA ILE A 106 2.85 -3.84 -6.46
C ILE A 106 1.38 -3.57 -6.78
N ASP A 107 0.97 -2.32 -6.93
CA ASP A 107 -0.41 -2.02 -7.30
C ASP A 107 -0.65 -2.22 -8.81
N LEU A 108 -1.91 -2.37 -9.18
CA LEU A 108 -2.33 -2.47 -10.58
C LEU A 108 -2.31 -1.08 -11.23
N GLU A 109 -1.73 -1.00 -12.43
CA GLU A 109 -1.92 0.16 -13.29
C GLU A 109 -3.40 0.29 -13.68
N VAL A 110 -4.01 1.42 -13.36
CA VAL A 110 -5.40 1.70 -13.67
C VAL A 110 -5.55 3.09 -14.26
N GLN A 111 -6.49 3.23 -15.18
CA GLN A 111 -6.95 4.54 -15.66
C GLN A 111 -8.11 5.02 -14.78
N ASP A 112 -8.25 6.35 -14.64
CA ASP A 112 -9.31 6.96 -13.83
C ASP A 112 -9.33 6.41 -12.41
N PHE A 113 -8.20 6.59 -11.70
CA PHE A 113 -8.04 6.10 -10.34
C PHE A 113 -9.12 6.65 -9.41
N ARG A 114 -9.85 5.74 -8.76
CA ARG A 114 -10.96 6.07 -7.86
C ARG A 114 -10.62 5.71 -6.43
N THR A 115 -10.87 6.64 -5.53
CA THR A 115 -10.72 6.43 -4.09
C THR A 115 -12.08 6.21 -3.43
N ASP A 116 -12.15 5.22 -2.55
CA ASP A 116 -13.30 5.04 -1.68
C ASP A 116 -13.14 5.86 -0.41
N SER A 117 -14.21 6.53 0.01
CA SER A 117 -14.23 7.23 1.29
C SER A 117 -14.48 6.24 2.44
N LEU A 118 -13.67 6.32 3.47
CA LEU A 118 -13.82 5.51 4.68
C LEU A 118 -13.96 6.43 5.90
N VAL A 119 -14.98 6.17 6.72
CA VAL A 119 -15.07 6.74 8.07
C VAL A 119 -14.28 5.84 9.01
N HIS A 120 -13.27 6.39 9.66
CA HIS A 120 -12.40 5.66 10.57
C HIS A 120 -12.25 6.39 11.91
N PRO A 121 -11.88 5.69 12.99
CA PRO A 121 -11.50 6.32 14.25
C PRO A 121 -10.29 7.24 14.08
N ASP A 122 -10.13 8.17 15.01
CA ASP A 122 -8.96 9.05 15.04
C ASP A 122 -7.66 8.20 15.14
N PRO A 123 -6.70 8.39 14.20
CA PRO A 123 -5.39 7.72 14.24
C PRO A 123 -4.63 7.93 15.55
N PHE A 124 -4.92 9.01 16.29
CA PHE A 124 -4.37 9.24 17.63
C PHE A 124 -4.59 8.06 18.58
N ALA A 125 -5.62 7.24 18.36
CA ALA A 125 -5.87 6.02 19.13
C ALA A 125 -4.68 5.04 19.12
N LEU A 126 -3.77 5.10 18.13
CA LEU A 126 -2.53 4.31 18.10
C LEU A 126 -1.56 4.62 19.26
N LYS A 127 -1.74 5.75 19.95
CA LYS A 127 -0.97 6.06 21.16
C LYS A 127 -1.45 5.26 22.39
N GLU A 128 -2.67 4.75 22.34
CA GLU A 128 -3.32 4.05 23.44
C GLU A 128 -3.51 2.55 23.16
N VAL A 129 -3.63 2.17 21.89
CA VAL A 129 -3.87 0.80 21.48
C VAL A 129 -2.89 0.35 20.40
N PRO A 130 -2.41 -0.92 20.44
CA PRO A 130 -1.57 -1.47 19.37
C PRO A 130 -2.30 -1.48 18.02
N LEU A 131 -1.53 -1.34 16.93
CA LEU A 131 -2.04 -1.36 15.57
C LEU A 131 -2.91 -2.58 15.26
N GLU A 132 -2.54 -3.75 15.76
CA GLU A 132 -3.27 -4.99 15.59
C GLU A 132 -4.71 -4.89 16.13
N ARG A 133 -4.89 -4.24 17.27
CA ARG A 133 -6.22 -4.01 17.87
C ARG A 133 -7.00 -2.96 17.11
N PHE A 134 -6.32 -1.87 16.71
CA PHE A 134 -6.93 -0.81 15.92
C PHE A 134 -7.45 -1.38 14.59
N ALA A 135 -6.63 -2.09 13.85
CA ALA A 135 -7.00 -2.70 12.58
C ALA A 135 -8.12 -3.75 12.75
N ALA A 136 -8.01 -4.64 13.74
CA ALA A 136 -9.03 -5.66 14.00
C ALA A 136 -10.40 -5.06 14.35
N ALA A 137 -10.43 -3.94 15.06
CA ALA A 137 -11.67 -3.25 15.42
C ALA A 137 -12.38 -2.63 14.20
N LEU A 138 -11.64 -2.31 13.14
CA LEU A 138 -12.20 -1.75 11.91
C LEU A 138 -12.85 -2.80 11.00
N VAL A 139 -12.37 -4.05 11.02
CA VAL A 139 -12.81 -5.12 10.09
C VAL A 139 -14.33 -5.21 9.92
N PRO A 140 -15.16 -5.16 10.99
CA PRO A 140 -16.62 -5.29 10.85
C PRO A 140 -17.26 -4.11 10.11
N ALA A 141 -16.59 -2.96 10.04
CA ALA A 141 -17.09 -1.74 9.40
C ALA A 141 -16.54 -1.55 7.97
N LEU A 142 -15.56 -2.35 7.55
CA LEU A 142 -14.95 -2.23 6.24
C LEU A 142 -15.86 -2.86 5.18
N PRO A 143 -16.31 -2.10 4.14
CA PRO A 143 -17.12 -2.66 3.08
C PRO A 143 -16.27 -3.60 2.21
N ALA A 144 -16.87 -4.71 1.80
CA ALA A 144 -16.27 -5.56 0.78
C ALA A 144 -16.20 -4.81 -0.56
N PRO A 145 -15.15 -5.03 -1.37
CA PRO A 145 -15.13 -4.51 -2.72
C PRO A 145 -16.26 -5.15 -3.54
N GLU A 146 -16.88 -4.38 -4.44
CA GLU A 146 -17.78 -4.92 -5.44
C GLU A 146 -16.99 -5.80 -6.41
N GLU A 147 -17.58 -6.93 -6.83
CA GLU A 147 -16.95 -7.87 -7.76
C GLU A 147 -16.58 -7.15 -9.07
N ASP A 148 -15.38 -7.40 -9.57
CA ASP A 148 -14.77 -6.78 -10.75
C ASP A 148 -14.68 -5.23 -10.74
N SER A 149 -14.96 -4.59 -9.60
CA SER A 149 -14.66 -3.17 -9.45
C SER A 149 -13.15 -2.91 -9.57
N GLN A 150 -12.77 -1.65 -9.85
CA GLN A 150 -11.37 -1.25 -9.88
C GLN A 150 -10.64 -1.63 -8.57
N ARG A 151 -11.31 -1.46 -7.42
CA ARG A 151 -10.78 -1.83 -6.11
C ARG A 151 -10.58 -3.34 -5.97
N ASP A 152 -11.54 -4.18 -6.39
CA ASP A 152 -11.42 -5.64 -6.37
C ASP A 152 -10.27 -6.12 -7.26
N ARG A 153 -10.17 -5.57 -8.47
CA ARG A 153 -9.09 -5.89 -9.42
C ARG A 153 -7.70 -5.55 -8.81
N ARG A 154 -7.54 -4.39 -8.20
CA ARG A 154 -6.30 -3.98 -7.53
C ARG A 154 -5.95 -4.89 -6.36
N ILE A 155 -6.92 -5.26 -5.52
CA ILE A 155 -6.74 -6.19 -4.40
C ILE A 155 -6.25 -7.56 -4.90
N ARG A 156 -6.90 -8.12 -5.92
CA ARG A 156 -6.49 -9.43 -6.49
C ARG A 156 -5.10 -9.35 -7.12
N TRP A 157 -4.80 -8.25 -7.78
CA TRP A 157 -3.47 -8.01 -8.36
C TRP A 157 -2.39 -7.96 -7.29
N MET A 158 -2.54 -7.11 -6.27
CA MET A 158 -1.59 -7.03 -5.16
C MET A 158 -1.39 -8.37 -4.45
N ALA A 159 -2.47 -9.13 -4.23
CA ALA A 159 -2.39 -10.46 -3.65
C ALA A 159 -1.58 -11.44 -4.53
N HIS A 160 -1.71 -11.34 -5.86
CA HIS A 160 -0.92 -12.12 -6.80
C HIS A 160 0.56 -11.70 -6.78
N GLN A 161 0.86 -10.40 -6.78
CA GLN A 161 2.23 -9.90 -6.67
C GLN A 161 2.93 -10.37 -5.39
N LEU A 162 2.21 -10.44 -4.27
CA LEU A 162 2.76 -11.00 -3.03
C LEU A 162 3.18 -12.47 -3.16
N HIS A 163 2.45 -13.29 -3.93
CA HIS A 163 2.88 -14.66 -4.22
C HIS A 163 4.16 -14.72 -5.07
N LEU A 164 4.37 -13.74 -5.95
CA LEU A 164 5.60 -13.66 -6.74
C LEU A 164 6.77 -13.21 -5.88
N LEU A 165 6.58 -12.22 -5.02
CA LEU A 165 7.62 -11.73 -4.12
C LEU A 165 8.11 -12.79 -3.13
N GLU A 166 7.25 -13.70 -2.66
CA GLU A 166 7.66 -14.82 -1.78
C GLU A 166 8.62 -15.82 -2.46
N LEU A 167 8.76 -15.78 -3.79
CA LEU A 167 9.74 -16.59 -4.50
C LEU A 167 11.15 -15.99 -4.46
N GLU A 168 11.25 -14.69 -4.14
CA GLU A 168 12.50 -13.92 -4.21
C GLU A 168 12.96 -13.43 -2.84
N TYR A 169 12.03 -13.21 -1.90
CA TYR A 169 12.29 -12.61 -0.60
C TYR A 169 11.78 -13.47 0.55
N ASP A 170 12.56 -13.52 1.63
CA ASP A 170 12.24 -14.32 2.81
C ASP A 170 11.35 -13.58 3.82
N ARG A 171 11.45 -12.24 3.89
CA ARG A 171 10.71 -11.41 4.85
C ARG A 171 10.19 -10.12 4.25
N ILE A 172 8.93 -10.14 3.90
CA ILE A 172 8.25 -9.06 3.20
C ILE A 172 7.35 -8.28 4.16
N LEU A 173 7.52 -6.97 4.20
CA LEU A 173 6.57 -6.05 4.81
C LEU A 173 5.73 -5.39 3.72
N MET A 174 4.44 -5.69 3.64
CA MET A 174 3.53 -4.95 2.78
C MET A 174 2.81 -3.87 3.57
N VAL A 175 3.04 -2.60 3.23
CA VAL A 175 2.23 -1.47 3.69
C VAL A 175 1.00 -1.38 2.79
N CYS A 176 -0.20 -1.42 3.36
CA CYS A 176 -1.43 -1.43 2.57
C CYS A 176 -2.52 -0.54 3.19
N PRO A 177 -3.47 -0.02 2.38
CA PRO A 177 -4.59 0.73 2.92
C PRO A 177 -5.40 -0.12 3.92
N VAL A 178 -5.76 0.44 5.07
CA VAL A 178 -6.52 -0.28 6.10
C VAL A 178 -7.85 -0.84 5.56
N GLN A 179 -8.45 -0.17 4.59
CA GLN A 179 -9.69 -0.62 3.96
C GLN A 179 -9.49 -1.87 3.09
N ASP A 180 -8.30 -2.12 2.57
CA ASP A 180 -8.02 -3.20 1.62
C ASP A 180 -7.35 -4.41 2.26
N TRP A 181 -6.67 -4.24 3.41
CA TRP A 181 -5.86 -5.29 4.02
C TRP A 181 -6.61 -6.62 4.32
N PRO A 182 -7.90 -6.64 4.78
CA PRO A 182 -8.57 -7.91 5.01
C PRO A 182 -8.92 -8.62 3.70
N TRP A 183 -9.14 -7.85 2.63
CA TRP A 183 -9.49 -8.38 1.31
C TRP A 183 -8.24 -8.84 0.54
N ILE A 184 -7.12 -8.16 0.67
CA ILE A 184 -5.81 -8.62 0.18
C ILE A 184 -5.46 -9.96 0.85
N ARG A 185 -5.65 -10.05 2.18
CA ARG A 185 -5.45 -11.29 2.94
C ARG A 185 -6.35 -12.42 2.45
N ASP A 186 -7.64 -12.14 2.21
CA ASP A 186 -8.59 -13.14 1.70
C ASP A 186 -8.23 -13.58 0.29
N ALA A 187 -7.97 -12.64 -0.62
CA ALA A 187 -7.58 -12.92 -2.01
C ALA A 187 -6.30 -13.77 -2.07
N TYR A 188 -5.28 -13.42 -1.28
CA TYR A 188 -4.03 -14.15 -1.17
C TYR A 188 -4.27 -15.60 -0.69
N ARG A 189 -4.99 -15.78 0.43
CA ARG A 189 -5.25 -17.12 1.02
C ARG A 189 -6.08 -18.01 0.12
N ARG A 190 -7.01 -17.44 -0.60
CA ARG A 190 -7.85 -18.15 -1.58
C ARG A 190 -7.19 -18.34 -2.93
N ARG A 191 -6.03 -17.73 -3.15
CA ARG A 191 -5.32 -17.73 -4.45
C ARG A 191 -6.22 -17.30 -5.58
N LEU A 192 -6.93 -16.18 -5.38
CA LEU A 192 -7.80 -15.65 -6.42
C LEU A 192 -6.95 -15.30 -7.67
N PRO A 193 -7.46 -15.58 -8.87
CA PRO A 193 -6.73 -15.26 -10.10
C PRO A 193 -6.54 -13.73 -10.21
N PRO A 194 -5.38 -13.28 -10.69
CA PRO A 194 -5.19 -11.87 -11.00
C PRO A 194 -6.16 -11.44 -12.09
N PRO A 195 -6.56 -10.17 -12.12
CA PRO A 195 -7.31 -9.63 -13.25
C PRO A 195 -6.44 -9.62 -14.51
N GLU A 196 -7.06 -9.58 -15.67
CA GLU A 196 -6.33 -9.27 -16.91
C GLU A 196 -5.76 -7.86 -16.78
N SER A 197 -4.47 -7.70 -17.14
CA SER A 197 -3.84 -6.36 -17.22
C SER A 197 -4.41 -5.63 -18.43
N ASP A 198 -4.85 -4.40 -18.25
CA ASP A 198 -5.31 -3.56 -19.36
C ASP A 198 -4.17 -3.13 -20.30
N GLY A 199 -2.95 -3.67 -20.11
CA GLY A 199 -1.75 -3.33 -20.87
C GLY A 199 -1.05 -2.08 -20.33
N PRO A 200 0.15 -1.78 -20.83
CA PRO A 200 0.87 -0.60 -20.38
C PRO A 200 0.09 0.66 -20.78
N VAL A 201 -0.07 1.56 -19.81
CA VAL A 201 -0.67 2.89 -20.00
C VAL A 201 0.30 3.82 -20.71
#